data_8bf18a96b60343546287f566ebde66d0
#
_entry.id   8bf18a96b60343546287f566ebde66d0
#
_cell.length_a   1.000
_cell.length_b   1.000
_cell.length_c   1.000
_cell.angle_alpha   90.00
_cell.angle_beta   90.00
_cell.angle_gamma   90.00
#
_symmetry.space_group_name_H-M   'P 1'
#
loop_
_entity.id
_entity.type
_entity.pdbx_description
1 polymer ?
#
loop_
_entity_poly.entity_id
_entity_poly.type
_entity_poly.pdbx_seq_one_letter_code
_entity_poly.pdbx_strand_id
1 'polypeptide(L)'
;MTKPFKGVIKLDVRDSKPDWTPYELKKAPAGAPNVLIVLYDDTGLASWSPFGGRINMPTLQKLADSGLMYSQWHTTALCSPSRSTFLTGRNHNVNRCASIMEATDGFPGAAGRLPAECATIGQVLQDNGYSTFWLGKNHNVPTEDTASGASKSEWPLQKGFDRFYGFIGGETNNWYPTLVEDNRYVDQPSTPEQGYHLSKDLADQALRMLRDQQSANPSKPWFMWFCPGANHAPHHSPKAYADKYRGKFDDGYEAYREWVLPRMIEKGLFPSDTALTPINPMPKAVADTVPGDAVRPWNSLNDDEKKLFSRMAEVYAGFSEYTDAQVGRIIEYLEQTRQLENTLIFYCAD
;
A
#
# COMPACT_ATOMS: atom_id res chain seq x y z
N MET A 1 -13.56 -18.67 23.43
CA MET A 1 -13.70 -19.76 24.45
C MET A 1 -13.36 -21.07 23.78
N THR A 2 -12.39 -21.81 24.33
CA THR A 2 -12.04 -23.15 23.85
C THR A 2 -13.21 -24.10 24.07
N LYS A 3 -13.57 -24.89 23.06
CA LYS A 3 -14.60 -25.92 23.20
C LYS A 3 -14.13 -26.97 24.21
N PRO A 4 -14.99 -27.53 25.08
CA PRO A 4 -14.58 -28.56 26.04
C PRO A 4 -14.18 -29.86 25.29
N PHE A 5 -13.18 -30.54 25.82
CA PHE A 5 -12.79 -31.87 25.32
C PHE A 5 -13.91 -32.88 25.59
N LYS A 6 -14.35 -33.58 24.57
CA LYS A 6 -15.43 -34.61 24.62
C LYS A 6 -14.91 -36.04 24.31
N GLY A 7 -13.61 -36.20 24.19
CA GLY A 7 -13.00 -37.51 24.02
C GLY A 7 -13.02 -38.37 25.30
N VAL A 8 -12.43 -39.55 25.21
CA VAL A 8 -12.29 -40.47 26.34
C VAL A 8 -10.80 -40.75 26.58
N ILE A 9 -10.34 -40.46 27.80
CA ILE A 9 -8.99 -40.72 28.23
C ILE A 9 -8.98 -41.98 29.09
N LYS A 10 -8.24 -43.00 28.67
CA LYS A 10 -8.02 -44.24 29.39
C LYS A 10 -6.54 -44.40 29.70
N LEU A 11 -6.20 -45.36 30.56
CA LEU A 11 -4.78 -45.68 30.86
C LEU A 11 -4.03 -46.16 29.61
N ASP A 12 -4.69 -46.98 28.78
CA ASP A 12 -4.13 -47.43 27.50
C ASP A 12 -4.68 -46.52 26.38
N VAL A 13 -3.78 -46.00 25.54
CA VAL A 13 -4.13 -45.16 24.40
C VAL A 13 -5.05 -45.86 23.39
N ARG A 14 -4.97 -47.19 23.28
CA ARG A 14 -5.82 -48.00 22.39
C ARG A 14 -7.28 -48.01 22.81
N ASP A 15 -7.56 -47.78 24.10
CA ASP A 15 -8.90 -47.70 24.68
C ASP A 15 -9.41 -46.25 24.78
N SER A 16 -8.57 -45.29 24.39
CA SER A 16 -8.87 -43.88 24.39
C SER A 16 -9.54 -43.46 23.09
N LYS A 17 -10.35 -42.38 23.14
CA LYS A 17 -10.96 -41.77 21.95
C LYS A 17 -10.53 -40.30 21.86
N PRO A 18 -9.79 -39.91 20.82
CA PRO A 18 -9.38 -38.54 20.65
C PRO A 18 -10.60 -37.62 20.31
N ASP A 19 -10.49 -36.38 20.68
CA ASP A 19 -11.38 -35.31 20.23
C ASP A 19 -10.54 -34.10 19.81
N TRP A 20 -10.56 -33.80 18.51
CA TRP A 20 -9.83 -32.67 17.94
C TRP A 20 -10.55 -31.34 18.07
N THR A 21 -11.86 -31.36 18.41
CA THR A 21 -12.72 -30.16 18.42
C THR A 21 -12.17 -28.98 19.24
N PRO A 22 -11.55 -29.19 20.44
CA PRO A 22 -10.96 -28.10 21.22
C PRO A 22 -9.70 -27.48 20.59
N TYR A 23 -9.06 -28.21 19.69
CA TYR A 23 -7.75 -27.87 19.09
C TYR A 23 -7.86 -27.41 17.65
N GLU A 24 -9.05 -27.52 17.06
CA GLU A 24 -9.28 -27.05 15.70
C GLU A 24 -9.23 -25.53 15.63
N LEU A 25 -8.35 -25.02 14.78
CA LEU A 25 -8.33 -23.60 14.44
C LEU A 25 -9.58 -23.26 13.64
N LYS A 26 -10.04 -22.01 13.79
CA LYS A 26 -11.14 -21.48 12.98
C LYS A 26 -10.74 -21.52 11.50
N LYS A 27 -11.62 -22.06 10.66
CA LYS A 27 -11.44 -22.14 9.22
C LYS A 27 -12.30 -21.09 8.55
N ALA A 28 -11.79 -20.51 7.47
CA ALA A 28 -12.60 -19.65 6.61
C ALA A 28 -13.74 -20.45 5.96
N PRO A 29 -14.84 -19.80 5.56
CA PRO A 29 -15.88 -20.45 4.80
C PRO A 29 -15.35 -21.14 3.56
N ALA A 30 -15.98 -22.23 3.15
CA ALA A 30 -15.62 -22.90 1.90
C ALA A 30 -15.81 -21.94 0.71
N GLY A 31 -14.81 -21.85 -0.17
CA GLY A 31 -14.81 -20.93 -1.31
C GLY A 31 -14.51 -19.47 -0.96
N ALA A 32 -14.13 -19.16 0.26
CA ALA A 32 -13.69 -17.83 0.61
C ALA A 32 -12.53 -17.36 -0.29
N PRO A 33 -12.62 -16.16 -0.92
CA PRO A 33 -11.60 -15.69 -1.84
C PRO A 33 -10.32 -15.28 -1.11
N ASN A 34 -9.21 -15.33 -1.81
CA ASN A 34 -8.01 -14.59 -1.40
C ASN A 34 -8.26 -13.07 -1.56
N VAL A 35 -7.50 -12.26 -0.83
CA VAL A 35 -7.60 -10.80 -0.93
C VAL A 35 -6.21 -10.21 -1.10
N LEU A 36 -6.00 -9.45 -2.17
CA LEU A 36 -4.80 -8.64 -2.42
C LEU A 36 -5.18 -7.17 -2.44
N ILE A 37 -4.58 -6.38 -1.58
CA ILE A 37 -4.68 -4.92 -1.63
C ILE A 37 -3.31 -4.37 -2.01
N VAL A 38 -3.24 -3.66 -3.14
CA VAL A 38 -2.06 -2.90 -3.58
C VAL A 38 -2.36 -1.44 -3.31
N LEU A 39 -1.64 -0.85 -2.34
CA LEU A 39 -1.83 0.52 -1.91
C LEU A 39 -0.56 1.33 -2.19
N TYR A 40 -0.58 2.11 -3.27
CA TYR A 40 0.46 3.09 -3.56
C TYR A 40 0.37 4.29 -2.60
N ASP A 41 1.38 5.12 -2.65
CA ASP A 41 1.56 6.29 -1.81
C ASP A 41 1.68 7.56 -2.68
N ASP A 42 1.18 8.70 -2.23
CA ASP A 42 1.32 10.00 -2.89
C ASP A 42 1.00 9.98 -4.40
N THR A 43 -0.12 9.38 -4.80
CA THR A 43 -0.46 9.26 -6.22
C THR A 43 -1.87 9.76 -6.53
N GLY A 44 -1.93 10.85 -7.27
CA GLY A 44 -3.20 11.41 -7.74
C GLY A 44 -3.83 10.61 -8.89
N LEU A 45 -5.17 10.62 -8.95
CA LEU A 45 -5.97 9.90 -9.94
C LEU A 45 -5.54 10.16 -11.39
N ALA A 46 -5.15 11.40 -11.72
CA ALA A 46 -4.76 11.79 -13.07
C ALA A 46 -3.38 11.28 -13.51
N SER A 47 -2.63 10.57 -12.67
CA SER A 47 -1.25 10.17 -12.98
C SER A 47 -1.18 8.96 -13.92
N TRP A 48 -2.04 7.97 -13.73
CA TRP A 48 -1.93 6.65 -14.34
C TRP A 48 -2.75 6.48 -15.62
N SER A 49 -2.24 5.70 -16.57
CA SER A 49 -2.84 5.48 -17.88
C SER A 49 -4.29 4.93 -17.85
N PRO A 50 -4.69 4.02 -16.94
CA PRO A 50 -6.08 3.58 -16.87
C PRO A 50 -7.07 4.73 -16.61
N PHE A 51 -6.64 5.75 -15.90
CA PHE A 51 -7.44 6.95 -15.60
C PHE A 51 -7.20 8.13 -16.57
N GLY A 52 -6.45 7.92 -17.66
CA GLY A 52 -6.16 8.94 -18.66
C GLY A 52 -4.79 9.61 -18.54
N GLY A 53 -4.01 9.31 -17.49
CA GLY A 53 -2.68 9.88 -17.25
C GLY A 53 -1.58 9.37 -18.17
N ARG A 54 -0.40 10.00 -18.10
CA ARG A 54 0.76 9.68 -18.96
C ARG A 54 1.60 8.51 -18.46
N ILE A 55 1.43 8.10 -17.22
CA ILE A 55 2.23 7.02 -16.65
C ILE A 55 1.67 5.68 -17.10
N ASN A 56 2.49 4.91 -17.80
CA ASN A 56 2.12 3.60 -18.31
C ASN A 56 2.06 2.58 -17.16
N MET A 57 0.89 2.02 -16.93
CA MET A 57 0.60 1.07 -15.83
C MET A 57 -0.01 -0.21 -16.43
N PRO A 58 0.79 -1.07 -17.10
CA PRO A 58 0.26 -2.21 -17.84
C PRO A 58 -0.44 -3.25 -16.95
N THR A 59 0.02 -3.49 -15.74
CA THR A 59 -0.63 -4.42 -14.80
C THR A 59 -1.96 -3.86 -14.35
N LEU A 60 -2.00 -2.59 -13.93
CA LEU A 60 -3.24 -1.93 -13.53
C LEU A 60 -4.22 -1.82 -14.69
N GLN A 61 -3.74 -1.55 -15.92
CA GLN A 61 -4.58 -1.52 -17.11
C GLN A 61 -5.28 -2.88 -17.34
N LYS A 62 -4.51 -3.98 -17.25
CA LYS A 62 -5.08 -5.34 -17.39
C LYS A 62 -6.16 -5.63 -16.35
N LEU A 63 -5.96 -5.20 -15.11
CA LEU A 63 -6.94 -5.33 -14.03
C LEU A 63 -8.16 -4.44 -14.27
N ALA A 64 -7.96 -3.20 -14.73
CA ALA A 64 -9.03 -2.27 -15.06
C ALA A 64 -9.91 -2.76 -16.22
N ASP A 65 -9.31 -3.37 -17.24
CA ASP A 65 -10.02 -3.91 -18.41
C ASP A 65 -10.94 -5.09 -18.06
N SER A 66 -10.67 -5.79 -16.96
CA SER A 66 -11.44 -6.93 -16.49
C SER A 66 -12.19 -6.71 -15.18
N GLY A 67 -12.05 -5.53 -14.59
CA GLY A 67 -12.57 -5.19 -13.25
C GLY A 67 -13.48 -3.97 -13.25
N LEU A 68 -13.57 -3.35 -12.09
CA LEU A 68 -14.33 -2.11 -11.87
C LEU A 68 -13.37 -0.96 -11.58
N MET A 69 -13.56 0.17 -12.23
CA MET A 69 -12.88 1.42 -11.92
C MET A 69 -13.81 2.32 -11.11
N TYR A 70 -13.36 2.77 -9.93
CA TYR A 70 -14.10 3.68 -9.09
C TYR A 70 -13.68 5.13 -9.37
N SER A 71 -14.62 5.99 -9.75
CA SER A 71 -14.42 7.43 -9.93
C SER A 71 -14.61 8.22 -8.63
N GLN A 72 -15.19 7.60 -7.59
CA GLN A 72 -15.49 8.20 -6.29
C GLN A 72 -14.72 7.49 -5.18
N TRP A 73 -13.40 7.40 -5.31
CA TRP A 73 -12.50 6.95 -4.28
C TRP A 73 -11.86 8.16 -3.59
N HIS A 74 -12.06 8.27 -2.29
CA HIS A 74 -11.58 9.39 -1.49
C HIS A 74 -10.70 8.89 -0.35
N THR A 75 -9.59 9.57 -0.13
CA THR A 75 -8.68 9.35 0.99
C THR A 75 -8.64 10.59 1.87
N THR A 76 -7.93 10.53 2.99
CA THR A 76 -7.56 11.75 3.72
C THR A 76 -6.41 12.45 2.98
N ALA A 77 -6.03 13.64 3.44
CA ALA A 77 -4.93 14.40 2.83
C ALA A 77 -3.53 13.84 3.16
N LEU A 78 -3.41 12.82 4.02
CA LEU A 78 -2.15 12.28 4.54
C LEU A 78 -2.17 10.75 4.59
N CYS A 79 -1.00 10.15 4.46
CA CYS A 79 -0.81 8.70 4.40
C CYS A 79 -1.23 7.96 5.68
N SER A 80 -0.72 8.32 6.87
CA SER A 80 -1.07 7.62 8.12
C SER A 80 -2.57 7.60 8.40
N PRO A 81 -3.30 8.72 8.33
CA PRO A 81 -4.75 8.73 8.51
C PRO A 81 -5.50 7.90 7.45
N SER A 82 -5.10 7.97 6.17
CA SER A 82 -5.70 7.17 5.09
C SER A 82 -5.51 5.68 5.33
N ARG A 83 -4.27 5.26 5.65
CA ARG A 83 -3.92 3.86 5.96
C ARG A 83 -4.66 3.35 7.19
N SER A 84 -4.72 4.13 8.26
CA SER A 84 -5.48 3.81 9.47
C SER A 84 -6.96 3.63 9.18
N THR A 85 -7.56 4.52 8.39
CA THR A 85 -8.97 4.41 7.97
C THR A 85 -9.21 3.17 7.13
N PHE A 86 -8.34 2.88 6.17
CA PHE A 86 -8.48 1.72 5.30
C PHE A 86 -8.27 0.41 6.06
N LEU A 87 -7.30 0.36 6.99
CA LEU A 87 -7.07 -0.81 7.84
C LEU A 87 -8.25 -1.16 8.75
N THR A 88 -9.04 -0.16 9.18
CA THR A 88 -10.06 -0.37 10.21
C THR A 88 -11.50 -0.17 9.73
N GLY A 89 -11.69 0.47 8.57
CA GLY A 89 -13.00 0.92 8.11
C GLY A 89 -13.62 2.01 8.98
N ARG A 90 -12.82 2.71 9.82
CA ARG A 90 -13.26 3.75 10.74
C ARG A 90 -12.60 5.09 10.45
N ASN A 91 -13.26 6.18 10.81
CA ASN A 91 -12.68 7.51 10.68
C ASN A 91 -11.35 7.60 11.44
N HIS A 92 -10.35 8.26 10.83
CA HIS A 92 -9.00 8.36 11.36
C HIS A 92 -8.91 9.03 12.75
N ASN A 93 -9.79 9.98 13.07
CA ASN A 93 -9.85 10.58 14.41
C ASN A 93 -10.31 9.58 15.47
N VAL A 94 -11.24 8.67 15.12
CA VAL A 94 -11.64 7.55 15.99
C VAL A 94 -10.48 6.60 16.21
N ASN A 95 -9.64 6.43 15.21
CA ASN A 95 -8.42 5.63 15.26
C ASN A 95 -7.25 6.34 15.99
N ARG A 96 -7.46 7.57 16.49
CA ARG A 96 -6.43 8.41 17.10
C ARG A 96 -5.28 8.77 16.16
N CYS A 97 -5.56 8.85 14.87
CA CYS A 97 -4.60 9.10 13.80
C CYS A 97 -5.02 10.35 13.01
N ALA A 98 -5.11 11.51 13.69
CA ALA A 98 -5.54 12.77 13.07
C ALA A 98 -4.49 13.34 12.09
N SER A 99 -3.22 12.96 12.24
CA SER A 99 -2.09 13.39 11.40
C SER A 99 -1.14 12.21 11.15
N ILE A 100 0.00 12.47 10.52
CA ILE A 100 1.08 11.49 10.36
C ILE A 100 1.71 11.14 11.71
N MET A 101 2.39 10.00 11.79
CA MET A 101 2.94 9.49 13.06
C MET A 101 4.04 10.38 13.64
N GLU A 102 4.71 11.17 12.80
CA GLU A 102 5.72 12.16 13.20
C GLU A 102 5.11 13.42 13.84
N ALA A 103 3.80 13.65 13.65
CA ALA A 103 3.06 14.80 14.18
C ALA A 103 1.95 14.38 15.17
N THR A 104 2.13 13.25 15.84
CA THR A 104 1.24 12.82 16.94
C THR A 104 1.34 13.77 18.13
N ASP A 105 0.23 13.93 18.82
CA ASP A 105 0.16 14.79 20.03
C ASP A 105 -0.67 14.10 21.14
N GLY A 106 -0.75 14.74 22.31
CA GLY A 106 -1.45 14.19 23.49
C GLY A 106 -2.99 14.30 23.46
N PHE A 107 -3.59 14.67 22.33
CA PHE A 107 -5.05 14.77 22.25
C PHE A 107 -5.69 13.42 21.89
N PRO A 108 -6.93 13.16 22.36
CA PRO A 108 -7.58 11.86 22.18
C PRO A 108 -7.71 11.40 20.73
N GLY A 109 -7.82 12.30 19.75
CA GLY A 109 -7.92 11.99 18.32
C GLY A 109 -6.58 11.87 17.59
N ALA A 110 -5.44 12.16 18.25
CA ALA A 110 -4.15 12.36 17.57
C ALA A 110 -2.97 11.62 18.24
N ALA A 111 -3.25 10.70 19.17
CA ALA A 111 -2.20 10.02 19.95
C ALA A 111 -1.44 8.91 19.17
N GLY A 112 -1.83 8.60 17.94
CA GLY A 112 -1.17 7.64 17.08
C GLY A 112 -1.26 6.16 17.50
N ARG A 113 -2.04 5.86 18.56
CA ARG A 113 -2.20 4.50 19.09
C ARG A 113 -3.62 4.01 18.88
N LEU A 114 -3.75 2.98 18.05
CA LEU A 114 -5.06 2.41 17.70
C LEU A 114 -5.79 1.89 18.95
N PRO A 115 -7.03 2.37 19.23
CA PRO A 115 -7.82 1.88 20.35
C PRO A 115 -8.09 0.37 20.24
N ALA A 116 -8.16 -0.31 21.38
CA ALA A 116 -8.42 -1.76 21.44
C ALA A 116 -9.77 -2.18 20.82
N GLU A 117 -10.73 -1.26 20.80
CA GLU A 117 -12.03 -1.44 20.16
C GLU A 117 -12.03 -1.25 18.63
N CYS A 118 -10.91 -0.84 18.05
CA CYS A 118 -10.73 -0.69 16.61
C CYS A 118 -9.93 -1.87 16.06
N ALA A 119 -10.61 -2.93 15.66
CA ALA A 119 -9.96 -4.05 14.99
C ALA A 119 -9.51 -3.65 13.58
N THR A 120 -8.36 -4.15 13.17
CA THR A 120 -7.89 -4.05 11.78
C THR A 120 -8.53 -5.13 10.91
N ILE A 121 -8.55 -4.92 9.60
CA ILE A 121 -8.94 -5.95 8.62
C ILE A 121 -8.06 -7.21 8.76
N GLY A 122 -6.76 -7.03 9.12
CA GLY A 122 -5.85 -8.14 9.41
C GLY A 122 -6.37 -9.00 10.56
N GLN A 123 -6.72 -8.40 11.70
CA GLN A 123 -7.30 -9.11 12.85
C GLN A 123 -8.62 -9.81 12.50
N VAL A 124 -9.51 -9.10 11.79
CA VAL A 124 -10.81 -9.67 11.39
C VAL A 124 -10.62 -10.89 10.50
N LEU A 125 -9.74 -10.82 9.51
CA LEU A 125 -9.51 -11.93 8.59
C LEU A 125 -8.72 -13.07 9.24
N GLN A 126 -7.72 -12.78 10.06
CA GLN A 126 -6.97 -13.78 10.83
C GLN A 126 -7.92 -14.56 11.76
N ASP A 127 -8.78 -13.87 12.51
CA ASP A 127 -9.80 -14.46 13.36
C ASP A 127 -10.85 -15.27 12.60
N ASN A 128 -10.96 -15.07 11.29
CA ASN A 128 -11.84 -15.82 10.40
C ASN A 128 -11.09 -16.84 9.53
N GLY A 129 -9.88 -17.21 9.91
CA GLY A 129 -9.16 -18.35 9.34
C GLY A 129 -8.35 -18.07 8.09
N TYR A 130 -8.03 -16.80 7.80
CA TYR A 130 -7.09 -16.41 6.76
C TYR A 130 -5.64 -16.47 7.27
N SER A 131 -4.69 -16.65 6.34
CA SER A 131 -3.31 -16.24 6.54
C SER A 131 -3.17 -14.77 6.14
N THR A 132 -2.43 -13.98 6.92
CA THR A 132 -2.40 -12.52 6.76
C THR A 132 -0.97 -12.03 6.61
N PHE A 133 -0.72 -11.28 5.53
CA PHE A 133 0.61 -10.80 5.14
C PHE A 133 0.60 -9.29 4.94
N TRP A 134 1.58 -8.59 5.50
CA TRP A 134 1.79 -7.17 5.23
C TRP A 134 3.18 -6.98 4.63
N LEU A 135 3.25 -6.31 3.47
CA LEU A 135 4.51 -5.99 2.79
C LEU A 135 4.61 -4.50 2.50
N GLY A 136 5.79 -3.93 2.77
CA GLY A 136 6.13 -2.56 2.45
C GLY A 136 5.87 -1.56 3.57
N LYS A 137 5.37 -0.37 3.22
CA LYS A 137 5.14 0.77 4.11
C LYS A 137 4.12 0.46 5.21
N ASN A 138 4.47 0.78 6.45
CA ASN A 138 3.54 0.74 7.58
C ASN A 138 2.92 2.12 7.87
N HIS A 139 3.70 3.04 8.39
CA HIS A 139 3.36 4.41 8.75
C HIS A 139 2.17 4.57 9.74
N ASN A 140 1.90 3.56 10.56
CA ASN A 140 0.90 3.59 11.63
C ASN A 140 1.48 3.18 13.00
N VAL A 141 2.80 3.25 13.15
CA VAL A 141 3.50 3.06 14.42
C VAL A 141 4.00 4.42 14.90
N PRO A 142 3.67 4.85 16.13
CA PRO A 142 4.21 6.08 16.71
C PRO A 142 5.75 6.10 16.65
N THR A 143 6.32 7.28 16.41
CA THR A 143 7.77 7.43 16.20
C THR A 143 8.60 6.87 17.36
N GLU A 144 8.15 7.06 18.60
CA GLU A 144 8.84 6.55 19.79
C GLU A 144 8.82 5.01 19.89
N ASP A 145 7.89 4.34 19.21
CA ASP A 145 7.78 2.87 19.20
C ASP A 145 8.51 2.22 18.01
N THR A 146 9.19 2.98 17.17
CA THR A 146 9.92 2.44 16.01
C THR A 146 11.24 1.76 16.39
N ALA A 147 11.85 2.12 17.52
CA ALA A 147 13.14 1.57 17.94
C ALA A 147 13.09 0.06 18.24
N SER A 148 14.22 -0.64 18.07
CA SER A 148 14.33 -2.09 18.31
C SER A 148 13.89 -2.51 19.71
N GLY A 149 14.19 -1.70 20.73
CA GLY A 149 13.85 -1.96 22.14
C GLY A 149 12.51 -1.39 22.58
N ALA A 150 11.79 -0.69 21.71
CA ALA A 150 10.50 -0.09 22.06
C ALA A 150 9.35 -1.10 22.04
N SER A 151 8.16 -0.64 22.47
CA SER A 151 6.94 -1.43 22.39
C SER A 151 6.66 -1.87 20.95
N LYS A 152 6.20 -3.10 20.78
CA LYS A 152 5.73 -3.63 19.50
C LYS A 152 4.19 -3.66 19.37
N SER A 153 3.48 -3.07 20.35
CA SER A 153 2.00 -3.15 20.41
C SER A 153 1.30 -2.60 19.16
N GLU A 154 1.92 -1.61 18.48
CA GLU A 154 1.39 -1.01 17.25
C GLU A 154 1.97 -1.62 15.96
N TRP A 155 2.92 -2.58 16.08
CA TRP A 155 3.55 -3.22 14.93
C TRP A 155 2.61 -4.23 14.26
N PRO A 156 2.82 -4.55 12.96
CA PRO A 156 1.89 -5.34 12.16
C PRO A 156 1.49 -6.70 12.75
N LEU A 157 2.42 -7.43 13.37
CA LEU A 157 2.10 -8.74 13.95
C LEU A 157 1.08 -8.63 15.09
N GLN A 158 1.10 -7.54 15.86
CA GLN A 158 0.15 -7.27 16.95
C GLN A 158 -1.17 -6.67 16.43
N LYS A 159 -1.24 -6.39 15.14
CA LYS A 159 -2.42 -5.87 14.44
C LYS A 159 -3.06 -6.92 13.49
N GLY A 160 -2.80 -8.21 13.77
CA GLY A 160 -3.45 -9.31 13.07
C GLY A 160 -2.81 -9.73 11.75
N PHE A 161 -1.51 -9.49 11.59
CA PHE A 161 -0.74 -10.01 10.46
C PHE A 161 0.19 -11.13 10.94
N ASP A 162 0.15 -12.27 10.26
CA ASP A 162 1.02 -13.42 10.56
C ASP A 162 2.48 -13.14 10.19
N ARG A 163 2.69 -12.34 9.14
CA ARG A 163 4.02 -11.95 8.66
C ARG A 163 4.02 -10.48 8.22
N PHE A 164 5.15 -9.86 8.43
CA PHE A 164 5.48 -8.52 7.95
C PHE A 164 6.85 -8.50 7.29
N TYR A 165 6.97 -7.80 6.15
CA TYR A 165 8.26 -7.45 5.57
C TYR A 165 8.18 -6.07 4.91
N GLY A 166 8.99 -5.12 5.36
CA GLY A 166 8.95 -3.76 4.83
C GLY A 166 9.64 -2.75 5.73
N PHE A 167 9.04 -1.57 5.87
CA PHE A 167 9.57 -0.50 6.70
C PHE A 167 8.46 0.12 7.57
N ILE A 168 8.84 0.60 8.76
CA ILE A 168 7.86 1.08 9.76
C ILE A 168 7.51 2.55 9.56
N GLY A 169 8.46 3.38 9.15
CA GLY A 169 8.27 4.83 8.99
C GLY A 169 7.45 5.22 7.77
N GLY A 170 7.32 6.54 7.56
CA GLY A 170 6.60 7.12 6.44
C GLY A 170 7.32 6.99 5.10
N GLU A 171 8.62 6.92 5.12
CA GLU A 171 9.48 6.83 3.94
C GLU A 171 10.72 5.97 4.20
N THR A 172 11.39 5.57 3.16
CA THR A 172 12.69 4.89 3.23
C THR A 172 13.46 5.05 1.93
N ASN A 173 14.77 4.91 1.96
CA ASN A 173 15.59 4.82 0.76
C ASN A 173 15.29 3.51 0.01
N ASN A 174 14.87 3.57 -1.25
CA ASN A 174 14.49 2.36 -2.00
C ASN A 174 15.68 1.52 -2.48
N TRP A 175 16.91 2.08 -2.42
CA TRP A 175 18.15 1.37 -2.73
C TRP A 175 18.84 0.82 -1.47
N TYR A 176 18.65 1.49 -0.33
CA TYR A 176 19.21 1.14 0.98
C TYR A 176 18.13 1.33 2.07
N PRO A 177 17.07 0.51 2.07
CA PRO A 177 15.95 0.69 3.00
C PRO A 177 16.30 0.29 4.42
N THR A 178 15.63 0.92 5.37
CA THR A 178 15.58 0.43 6.75
C THR A 178 14.53 -0.66 6.86
N LEU A 179 14.95 -1.92 6.70
CA LEU A 179 14.04 -3.06 6.62
C LEU A 179 13.70 -3.66 7.98
N VAL A 180 12.48 -4.13 8.06
CA VAL A 180 11.96 -4.93 9.17
C VAL A 180 11.35 -6.21 8.61
N GLU A 181 11.71 -7.35 9.21
CA GLU A 181 11.01 -8.63 9.04
C GLU A 181 10.34 -8.98 10.37
N ASP A 182 9.02 -9.11 10.34
CA ASP A 182 8.19 -9.38 11.51
C ASP A 182 8.39 -8.31 12.61
N ASN A 183 9.09 -8.60 13.68
CA ASN A 183 9.35 -7.67 14.79
C ASN A 183 10.84 -7.30 14.94
N ARG A 184 11.66 -7.48 13.91
CA ARG A 184 13.11 -7.22 13.95
C ARG A 184 13.60 -6.48 12.73
N TYR A 185 14.56 -5.60 12.93
CA TYR A 185 15.31 -4.99 11.83
C TYR A 185 16.21 -6.03 11.16
N VAL A 186 16.30 -5.96 9.83
CA VAL A 186 17.09 -6.87 9.00
C VAL A 186 17.85 -6.08 7.93
N ASP A 187 18.95 -6.64 7.46
CA ASP A 187 19.68 -6.08 6.34
C ASP A 187 19.02 -6.46 5.02
N GLN A 188 19.21 -5.63 3.99
CA GLN A 188 18.75 -5.94 2.64
C GLN A 188 19.51 -7.15 2.06
N PRO A 189 18.85 -8.01 1.25
CA PRO A 189 19.44 -9.27 0.79
C PRO A 189 20.56 -9.12 -0.23
N SER A 190 20.69 -7.95 -0.88
CA SER A 190 21.72 -7.65 -1.87
C SER A 190 21.96 -6.15 -1.99
N THR A 191 22.99 -5.73 -2.70
CA THR A 191 23.28 -4.30 -2.92
C THR A 191 22.64 -3.79 -4.21
N PRO A 192 22.50 -2.46 -4.40
CA PRO A 192 22.02 -1.89 -5.67
C PRO A 192 22.85 -2.31 -6.89
N GLU A 193 24.18 -2.47 -6.74
CA GLU A 193 25.07 -2.94 -7.79
C GLU A 193 24.75 -4.39 -8.19
N GLN A 194 24.20 -5.17 -7.29
CA GLN A 194 23.68 -6.52 -7.51
C GLN A 194 22.23 -6.54 -7.99
N GLY A 195 21.65 -5.38 -8.28
CA GLY A 195 20.29 -5.23 -8.78
C GLY A 195 19.21 -5.14 -7.72
N TYR A 196 19.57 -4.76 -6.48
CA TYR A 196 18.58 -4.52 -5.43
C TYR A 196 17.73 -3.27 -5.73
N HIS A 197 16.47 -3.38 -5.43
CA HIS A 197 15.52 -2.27 -5.31
C HIS A 197 14.33 -2.73 -4.45
N LEU A 198 13.86 -1.90 -3.54
CA LEU A 198 12.83 -2.26 -2.58
C LEU A 198 11.55 -2.80 -3.23
N SER A 199 11.03 -2.16 -4.30
CA SER A 199 9.82 -2.66 -4.98
C SER A 199 9.98 -4.09 -5.51
N LYS A 200 11.18 -4.44 -6.00
CA LYS A 200 11.50 -5.80 -6.45
C LYS A 200 11.57 -6.77 -5.28
N ASP A 201 12.26 -6.39 -4.22
CA ASP A 201 12.40 -7.21 -3.02
C ASP A 201 11.04 -7.50 -2.37
N LEU A 202 10.17 -6.48 -2.23
CA LEU A 202 8.80 -6.67 -1.73
C LEU A 202 8.01 -7.70 -2.57
N ALA A 203 8.13 -7.64 -3.90
CA ALA A 203 7.48 -8.63 -4.76
C ALA A 203 8.10 -10.03 -4.61
N ASP A 204 9.43 -10.13 -4.46
CA ASP A 204 10.12 -11.41 -4.19
C ASP A 204 9.65 -12.04 -2.88
N GLN A 205 9.50 -11.23 -1.80
CA GLN A 205 8.98 -11.69 -0.51
C GLN A 205 7.49 -12.07 -0.58
N ALA A 206 6.67 -11.30 -1.32
CA ALA A 206 5.28 -11.65 -1.56
C ALA A 206 5.15 -13.03 -2.22
N LEU A 207 5.92 -13.26 -3.29
CA LEU A 207 5.96 -14.53 -3.99
C LEU A 207 6.46 -15.68 -3.10
N ARG A 208 7.44 -15.42 -2.22
CA ARG A 208 7.91 -16.39 -1.23
C ARG A 208 6.78 -16.79 -0.28
N MET A 209 6.10 -15.80 0.33
CA MET A 209 5.00 -16.04 1.26
C MET A 209 3.84 -16.79 0.61
N LEU A 210 3.49 -16.45 -0.63
CA LEU A 210 2.44 -17.14 -1.38
C LEU A 210 2.80 -18.59 -1.72
N ARG A 211 4.06 -18.87 -2.08
CA ARG A 211 4.55 -20.23 -2.34
C ARG A 211 4.54 -21.07 -1.08
N ASP A 212 5.01 -20.53 0.05
CA ASP A 212 4.97 -21.19 1.35
C ASP A 212 3.54 -21.53 1.73
N GLN A 213 2.62 -20.58 1.60
CA GLN A 213 1.19 -20.76 1.86
C GLN A 213 0.59 -21.87 0.98
N GLN A 214 0.84 -21.81 -0.33
CA GLN A 214 0.34 -22.79 -1.29
C GLN A 214 0.88 -24.19 -1.01
N SER A 215 2.14 -24.30 -0.59
CA SER A 215 2.77 -25.58 -0.25
C SER A 215 2.23 -26.18 1.04
N ALA A 216 2.09 -25.35 2.09
CA ALA A 216 1.75 -25.80 3.43
C ALA A 216 0.24 -26.01 3.62
N ASN A 217 -0.58 -25.14 3.07
CA ASN A 217 -2.04 -25.16 3.24
C ASN A 217 -2.77 -24.51 2.04
N PRO A 218 -2.84 -25.19 0.90
CA PRO A 218 -3.41 -24.63 -0.34
C PRO A 218 -4.91 -24.28 -0.24
N SER A 219 -5.62 -24.85 0.72
CA SER A 219 -7.05 -24.59 0.93
C SER A 219 -7.34 -23.42 1.87
N LYS A 220 -6.34 -22.89 2.56
CA LYS A 220 -6.50 -21.75 3.47
C LYS A 220 -6.39 -20.46 2.68
N PRO A 221 -7.42 -19.59 2.63
CA PRO A 221 -7.32 -18.33 1.94
C PRO A 221 -6.31 -17.41 2.63
N TRP A 222 -5.81 -16.45 1.88
CA TRP A 222 -4.85 -15.47 2.38
C TRP A 222 -5.32 -14.04 2.09
N PHE A 223 -4.86 -13.13 2.93
CA PHE A 223 -4.96 -11.69 2.79
C PHE A 223 -3.56 -11.09 2.70
N MET A 224 -3.31 -10.30 1.68
CA MET A 224 -2.05 -9.59 1.51
C MET A 224 -2.30 -8.09 1.39
N TRP A 225 -1.70 -7.34 2.31
CA TRP A 225 -1.63 -5.89 2.32
C TRP A 225 -0.28 -5.47 1.74
N PHE A 226 -0.25 -5.15 0.44
CA PHE A 226 0.96 -4.82 -0.31
C PHE A 226 1.06 -3.30 -0.51
N CYS A 227 1.97 -2.65 0.21
CA CYS A 227 2.16 -1.20 0.25
C CYS A 227 3.56 -0.85 -0.24
N PRO A 228 3.81 -0.73 -1.56
CA PRO A 228 5.12 -0.29 -2.03
C PRO A 228 5.44 1.12 -1.53
N GLY A 229 6.72 1.51 -1.51
CA GLY A 229 7.14 2.88 -1.20
C GLY A 229 6.82 3.89 -2.33
N ALA A 230 6.45 3.39 -3.51
CA ALA A 230 6.05 4.23 -4.62
C ALA A 230 4.64 4.81 -4.39
N ASN A 231 4.40 6.11 -4.62
CA ASN A 231 5.36 7.04 -5.23
C ASN A 231 5.86 8.09 -4.24
N HIS A 232 5.92 7.80 -2.95
CA HIS A 232 6.44 8.74 -1.96
C HIS A 232 7.91 9.11 -2.24
N ALA A 233 8.31 10.31 -1.91
CA ALA A 233 9.72 10.70 -1.90
C ALA A 233 10.50 9.83 -0.86
N PRO A 234 11.79 9.57 -1.11
CA PRO A 234 12.60 9.94 -2.28
C PRO A 234 12.21 9.10 -3.51
N HIS A 235 12.05 9.79 -4.65
CA HIS A 235 11.68 9.12 -5.90
C HIS A 235 12.88 8.37 -6.49
N HIS A 236 13.06 7.15 -6.08
CA HIS A 236 14.12 6.28 -6.55
C HIS A 236 13.60 5.34 -7.64
N SER A 237 13.82 5.70 -8.91
CA SER A 237 13.45 4.87 -10.06
C SER A 237 14.70 4.27 -10.71
N PRO A 238 14.66 3.00 -11.14
CA PRO A 238 15.70 2.49 -12.04
C PRO A 238 15.79 3.37 -13.29
N LYS A 239 17.02 3.76 -13.66
CA LYS A 239 17.29 4.70 -14.77
C LYS A 239 16.56 4.30 -16.06
N ALA A 240 16.54 3.01 -16.38
CA ALA A 240 15.88 2.50 -17.58
C ALA A 240 14.37 2.80 -17.62
N TYR A 241 13.69 2.85 -16.47
CA TYR A 241 12.29 3.21 -16.38
C TYR A 241 12.09 4.72 -16.44
N ALA A 242 12.86 5.50 -15.70
CA ALA A 242 12.79 6.96 -15.77
C ALA A 242 13.07 7.49 -17.19
N ASP A 243 14.00 6.88 -17.91
CA ASP A 243 14.38 7.31 -19.27
C ASP A 243 13.31 7.00 -20.33
N LYS A 244 12.35 6.10 -20.08
CA LYS A 244 11.16 5.91 -20.95
C LYS A 244 10.29 7.16 -21.04
N TYR A 245 10.36 8.02 -20.04
CA TYR A 245 9.55 9.23 -19.92
C TYR A 245 10.29 10.50 -20.35
N ARG A 246 11.52 10.39 -20.85
CA ARG A 246 12.32 11.54 -21.26
C ARG A 246 11.54 12.45 -22.21
N GLY A 247 11.43 13.73 -21.83
CA GLY A 247 10.72 14.77 -22.58
C GLY A 247 9.18 14.70 -22.51
N LYS A 248 8.59 13.72 -21.83
CA LYS A 248 7.13 13.58 -21.79
C LYS A 248 6.44 14.57 -20.85
N PHE A 249 7.18 15.34 -20.07
CA PHE A 249 6.67 16.32 -19.11
C PHE A 249 7.25 17.74 -19.32
N ASP A 250 7.88 17.98 -20.49
CA ASP A 250 8.51 19.27 -20.81
C ASP A 250 7.50 20.39 -21.07
N ASP A 251 6.24 20.02 -21.31
CA ASP A 251 5.12 20.96 -21.47
C ASP A 251 4.61 21.56 -20.14
N GLY A 252 5.04 20.99 -19.02
CA GLY A 252 4.74 21.50 -17.68
C GLY A 252 3.38 21.09 -17.13
N TYR A 253 3.16 21.41 -15.85
CA TYR A 253 2.03 20.89 -15.09
C TYR A 253 0.69 21.55 -15.44
N GLU A 254 0.64 22.82 -15.88
CA GLU A 254 -0.61 23.43 -16.37
C GLU A 254 -1.07 22.74 -17.67
N ALA A 255 -0.16 22.62 -18.64
CA ALA A 255 -0.46 21.95 -19.91
C ALA A 255 -0.83 20.47 -19.69
N TYR A 256 -0.18 19.80 -18.72
CA TYR A 256 -0.56 18.45 -18.32
C TYR A 256 -2.02 18.36 -17.83
N ARG A 257 -2.44 19.29 -16.98
CA ARG A 257 -3.82 19.31 -16.44
C ARG A 257 -4.85 19.53 -17.54
N GLU A 258 -4.56 20.46 -18.47
CA GLU A 258 -5.41 20.71 -19.65
C GLU A 258 -5.46 19.50 -20.59
N TRP A 259 -4.35 18.76 -20.71
CA TRP A 259 -4.24 17.57 -21.53
C TRP A 259 -4.98 16.36 -20.95
N VAL A 260 -4.96 16.17 -19.63
CA VAL A 260 -5.49 14.94 -18.98
C VAL A 260 -6.99 15.02 -18.75
N LEU A 261 -7.58 16.18 -18.41
CA LEU A 261 -8.99 16.29 -18.07
C LEU A 261 -9.93 15.80 -19.20
N PRO A 262 -9.76 16.17 -20.48
CA PRO A 262 -10.62 15.65 -21.55
C PRO A 262 -10.57 14.11 -21.65
N ARG A 263 -9.43 13.50 -21.40
CA ARG A 263 -9.24 12.03 -21.39
C ARG A 263 -9.96 11.37 -20.24
N MET A 264 -9.95 11.99 -19.08
CA MET A 264 -10.69 11.51 -17.91
C MET A 264 -12.22 11.60 -18.14
N ILE A 265 -12.68 12.66 -18.80
CA ILE A 265 -14.08 12.83 -19.19
C ILE A 265 -14.47 11.77 -20.23
N GLU A 266 -13.65 11.55 -21.26
CA GLU A 266 -13.88 10.53 -22.28
C GLU A 266 -13.99 9.11 -21.67
N LYS A 267 -13.22 8.83 -20.62
CA LYS A 267 -13.30 7.59 -19.85
C LYS A 267 -14.49 7.53 -18.88
N GLY A 268 -15.32 8.57 -18.81
CA GLY A 268 -16.49 8.61 -17.92
C GLY A 268 -16.15 8.81 -16.44
N LEU A 269 -14.93 9.25 -16.11
CA LEU A 269 -14.51 9.47 -14.72
C LEU A 269 -15.06 10.77 -14.15
N PHE A 270 -15.33 11.76 -15.02
CA PHE A 270 -15.91 13.04 -14.67
C PHE A 270 -17.04 13.42 -15.61
N PRO A 271 -18.02 14.20 -15.16
CA PRO A 271 -19.03 14.82 -16.03
C PRO A 271 -18.41 15.68 -17.14
N SER A 272 -19.11 15.80 -18.27
CA SER A 272 -18.62 16.54 -19.44
C SER A 272 -18.44 18.06 -19.22
N ASP A 273 -19.10 18.61 -18.22
CA ASP A 273 -19.05 20.01 -17.82
C ASP A 273 -18.05 20.29 -16.69
N THR A 274 -17.22 19.31 -16.33
CA THR A 274 -16.20 19.48 -15.30
C THR A 274 -15.14 20.49 -15.75
N ALA A 275 -14.95 21.54 -14.96
CA ALA A 275 -13.92 22.54 -15.17
C ALA A 275 -12.66 22.25 -14.33
N LEU A 276 -11.50 22.62 -14.88
CA LEU A 276 -10.25 22.61 -14.12
C LEU A 276 -10.33 23.58 -12.93
N THR A 277 -9.95 23.11 -11.76
CA THR A 277 -9.77 23.99 -10.60
C THR A 277 -8.56 24.89 -10.78
N PRO A 278 -8.49 26.08 -10.15
CA PRO A 278 -7.26 26.87 -10.10
C PRO A 278 -6.10 26.07 -9.51
N ILE A 279 -4.87 26.37 -9.92
CA ILE A 279 -3.67 25.90 -9.22
C ILE A 279 -3.58 26.66 -7.90
N ASN A 280 -3.17 25.98 -6.83
CA ASN A 280 -3.07 26.56 -5.48
C ASN A 280 -4.38 27.20 -4.99
N PRO A 281 -5.46 26.42 -4.82
CA PRO A 281 -6.71 26.96 -4.27
C PRO A 281 -6.59 27.32 -2.78
N MET A 282 -5.39 27.49 -2.27
CA MET A 282 -5.11 27.72 -0.86
C MET A 282 -5.74 29.02 -0.37
N PRO A 283 -6.47 29.02 0.76
CA PRO A 283 -6.95 30.26 1.36
C PRO A 283 -5.80 31.22 1.62
N LYS A 284 -6.01 32.54 1.35
CA LYS A 284 -4.98 33.55 1.52
C LYS A 284 -4.31 33.53 2.91
N ALA A 285 -5.08 33.27 3.95
CA ALA A 285 -4.57 33.17 5.32
C ALA A 285 -3.50 32.07 5.50
N VAL A 286 -3.59 30.97 4.75
CA VAL A 286 -2.61 29.89 4.77
C VAL A 286 -1.42 30.24 3.89
N ALA A 287 -1.65 30.80 2.70
CA ALA A 287 -0.59 31.24 1.79
C ALA A 287 0.32 32.31 2.42
N ASP A 288 -0.25 33.18 3.28
CA ASP A 288 0.50 34.23 3.99
C ASP A 288 1.40 33.66 5.12
N THR A 289 1.09 32.45 5.64
CA THR A 289 1.86 31.79 6.72
C THR A 289 2.96 30.85 6.23
N VAL A 290 2.85 30.37 4.98
CA VAL A 290 3.81 29.45 4.36
C VAL A 290 4.27 30.00 3.01
N PRO A 291 5.01 31.12 3.00
CA PRO A 291 5.49 31.71 1.75
C PRO A 291 6.47 30.77 1.07
N GLY A 292 6.15 30.32 -0.14
CA GLY A 292 6.99 29.45 -0.96
C GLY A 292 6.43 28.05 -1.25
N ASP A 293 5.36 27.62 -0.57
CA ASP A 293 4.70 26.33 -0.86
C ASP A 293 3.76 26.38 -2.08
N ALA A 294 3.48 27.59 -2.59
CA ALA A 294 2.67 27.72 -3.78
C ALA A 294 3.42 27.27 -5.03
N VAL A 295 2.79 26.41 -5.84
CA VAL A 295 3.30 26.03 -7.16
C VAL A 295 3.34 27.27 -8.04
N ARG A 296 4.54 27.66 -8.48
CA ARG A 296 4.71 28.81 -9.38
C ARG A 296 4.22 28.46 -10.79
N PRO A 297 3.64 29.43 -11.56
CA PRO A 297 3.28 29.18 -12.94
C PRO A 297 4.48 28.65 -13.75
N TRP A 298 4.29 27.61 -14.56
CA TRP A 298 5.35 26.99 -15.35
C TRP A 298 6.15 27.99 -16.20
N ASN A 299 5.42 28.94 -16.79
CA ASN A 299 6.03 30.00 -17.63
C ASN A 299 6.86 31.02 -16.82
N SER A 300 6.75 31.06 -15.51
CA SER A 300 7.60 31.89 -14.65
C SER A 300 8.90 31.24 -14.24
N LEU A 301 9.06 29.96 -14.53
CA LEU A 301 10.27 29.19 -14.23
C LEU A 301 11.36 29.47 -15.25
N ASN A 302 12.62 29.48 -14.80
CA ASN A 302 13.76 29.53 -15.71
C ASN A 302 14.01 28.13 -16.35
N ASP A 303 14.94 28.07 -17.33
CA ASP A 303 15.18 26.84 -18.08
C ASP A 303 15.73 25.70 -17.23
N ASP A 304 16.51 25.98 -16.20
CA ASP A 304 17.07 24.97 -15.32
C ASP A 304 16.03 24.41 -14.35
N GLU A 305 15.13 25.27 -13.84
CA GLU A 305 13.98 24.86 -13.04
C GLU A 305 13.03 23.97 -13.86
N LYS A 306 12.73 24.35 -15.11
CA LYS A 306 11.91 23.53 -16.02
C LYS A 306 12.54 22.17 -16.28
N LYS A 307 13.83 22.11 -16.57
CA LYS A 307 14.57 20.83 -16.75
C LYS A 307 14.51 19.97 -15.48
N LEU A 308 14.72 20.58 -14.31
CA LEU A 308 14.66 19.88 -13.04
C LEU A 308 13.27 19.28 -12.80
N PHE A 309 12.21 20.07 -12.92
CA PHE A 309 10.84 19.61 -12.65
C PHE A 309 10.36 18.59 -13.69
N SER A 310 10.71 18.77 -14.98
CA SER A 310 10.47 17.72 -15.99
C SER A 310 11.16 16.41 -15.59
N ARG A 311 12.43 16.48 -15.18
CA ARG A 311 13.17 15.27 -14.76
C ARG A 311 12.59 14.64 -13.51
N MET A 312 12.15 15.41 -12.53
CA MET A 312 11.45 14.89 -11.34
C MET A 312 10.18 14.13 -11.72
N ALA A 313 9.37 14.67 -12.63
CA ALA A 313 8.17 14.01 -13.16
C ALA A 313 8.49 12.71 -13.92
N GLU A 314 9.56 12.69 -14.72
CA GLU A 314 10.04 11.49 -15.42
C GLU A 314 10.47 10.39 -14.44
N VAL A 315 11.18 10.75 -13.37
CA VAL A 315 11.62 9.81 -12.33
C VAL A 315 10.42 9.27 -11.55
N TYR A 316 9.47 10.13 -11.18
CA TYR A 316 8.21 9.75 -10.55
C TYR A 316 7.43 8.75 -11.42
N ALA A 317 7.30 9.04 -12.72
CA ALA A 317 6.62 8.17 -13.67
C ALA A 317 7.32 6.80 -13.82
N GLY A 318 8.64 6.81 -13.92
CA GLY A 318 9.43 5.58 -13.99
C GLY A 318 9.34 4.76 -12.71
N PHE A 319 9.23 5.38 -11.54
CA PHE A 319 9.05 4.70 -10.27
C PHE A 319 7.69 4.01 -10.19
N SER A 320 6.61 4.69 -10.63
CA SER A 320 5.28 4.08 -10.75
C SER A 320 5.29 2.85 -11.64
N GLU A 321 5.77 2.99 -12.90
CA GLU A 321 5.76 1.90 -13.88
C GLU A 321 6.65 0.73 -13.45
N TYR A 322 7.80 1.01 -12.85
CA TYR A 322 8.66 -0.06 -12.31
C TYR A 322 7.96 -0.86 -11.22
N THR A 323 7.28 -0.18 -10.32
CA THR A 323 6.54 -0.83 -9.23
C THR A 323 5.33 -1.61 -9.75
N ASP A 324 4.60 -1.07 -10.74
CA ASP A 324 3.53 -1.79 -11.43
C ASP A 324 4.03 -3.09 -12.08
N ALA A 325 5.20 -3.06 -12.69
CA ALA A 325 5.82 -4.26 -13.25
C ALA A 325 6.16 -5.30 -12.16
N GLN A 326 6.52 -4.87 -10.93
CA GLN A 326 6.76 -5.81 -9.83
C GLN A 326 5.44 -6.39 -9.29
N VAL A 327 4.37 -5.60 -9.21
CA VAL A 327 3.02 -6.09 -8.91
C VAL A 327 2.57 -7.08 -10.00
N GLY A 328 2.88 -6.82 -11.26
CA GLY A 328 2.61 -7.71 -12.39
C GLY A 328 3.13 -9.13 -12.18
N ARG A 329 4.30 -9.29 -11.55
CA ARG A 329 4.86 -10.60 -11.21
C ARG A 329 4.00 -11.37 -10.21
N ILE A 330 3.37 -10.66 -9.27
CA ILE A 330 2.44 -11.27 -8.30
C ILE A 330 1.18 -11.73 -9.05
N ILE A 331 0.61 -10.88 -9.90
CA ILE A 331 -0.57 -11.20 -10.71
C ILE A 331 -0.30 -12.41 -11.62
N GLU A 332 0.84 -12.42 -12.31
CA GLU A 332 1.25 -13.54 -13.15
C GLU A 332 1.38 -14.87 -12.36
N TYR A 333 1.93 -14.81 -11.16
CA TYR A 333 1.98 -15.98 -10.27
C TYR A 333 0.58 -16.50 -9.93
N LEU A 334 -0.37 -15.61 -9.61
CA LEU A 334 -1.75 -15.98 -9.32
C LEU A 334 -2.44 -16.62 -10.53
N GLU A 335 -2.15 -16.14 -11.75
CA GLU A 335 -2.63 -16.75 -12.99
C GLU A 335 -2.07 -18.17 -13.18
N GLN A 336 -0.74 -18.30 -13.11
CA GLN A 336 -0.03 -19.58 -13.29
C GLN A 336 -0.49 -20.65 -12.28
N THR A 337 -0.82 -20.24 -11.06
CA THR A 337 -1.30 -21.13 -9.99
C THR A 337 -2.82 -21.25 -9.93
N ARG A 338 -3.56 -20.65 -10.88
CA ARG A 338 -5.02 -20.65 -10.96
C ARG A 338 -5.71 -20.09 -9.72
N GLN A 339 -5.08 -19.14 -9.07
CA GLN A 339 -5.64 -18.45 -7.90
C GLN A 339 -6.33 -17.14 -8.27
N LEU A 340 -6.03 -16.55 -9.44
CA LEU A 340 -6.50 -15.22 -9.81
C LEU A 340 -8.02 -15.11 -9.80
N GLU A 341 -8.73 -16.10 -10.35
CA GLU A 341 -10.20 -16.11 -10.43
C GLU A 341 -10.88 -16.14 -9.05
N ASN A 342 -10.17 -16.64 -8.02
CA ASN A 342 -10.66 -16.64 -6.64
C ASN A 342 -9.89 -15.64 -5.76
N THR A 343 -9.41 -14.54 -6.34
CA THR A 343 -8.71 -13.47 -5.61
C THR A 343 -9.39 -12.14 -5.87
N LEU A 344 -9.85 -11.49 -4.79
CA LEU A 344 -10.33 -10.12 -4.83
C LEU A 344 -9.12 -9.18 -4.78
N ILE A 345 -8.99 -8.32 -5.79
CA ILE A 345 -7.86 -7.40 -5.91
C ILE A 345 -8.36 -5.95 -5.83
N PHE A 346 -7.78 -5.18 -4.90
CA PHE A 346 -7.90 -3.73 -4.85
C PHE A 346 -6.56 -3.12 -5.24
N TYR A 347 -6.57 -2.21 -6.22
CA TYR A 347 -5.40 -1.46 -6.64
C TYR A 347 -5.74 0.02 -6.54
N CYS A 348 -5.12 0.70 -5.59
CA CYS A 348 -5.46 2.08 -5.22
C CYS A 348 -4.22 2.84 -4.73
N ALA A 349 -4.43 4.13 -4.42
CA ALA A 349 -3.44 4.98 -3.78
C ALA A 349 -4.06 5.74 -2.60
N ASP A 350 -3.24 6.18 -1.69
CA ASP A 350 -3.61 7.10 -0.60
C ASP A 350 -3.18 8.53 -0.90
#